data_be1d0f7294e9aca9e35027fda609fc5c
#
_entry.id   be1d0f7294e9aca9e35027fda609fc5c
#
_cell.length_a   1.000
_cell.length_b   1.000
_cell.length_c   1.000
_cell.angle_alpha   90.00
_cell.angle_beta   90.00
_cell.angle_gamma   90.00
#
_symmetry.space_group_name_H-M   'P 1'
#
loop_
_entity.id
_entity.type
_entity.pdbx_description
1 polymer ?
#
loop_
_entity_poly.entity_id
_entity_poly.type
_entity_poly.pdbx_seq_one_letter_code
_entity_poly.pdbx_strand_id
1 'polypeptide(L)'
;IGKATALHFAANHWNVIATMISLDEGKDLQNKPNIHCYLLDVTSTESIQTAKEKIVQDFKTIDALINNAGIGYRSFVELSEDTNIKSIVEVNWLGVVKVSRAFIPVFRMQNHGQIINISSIAGLVNLPLGSFYHSTKQAVESFSECMAYELIDFNISVCTVQFGNAATNFQSNVTKSPTSGIASYDALMKKVTDILHKKTAKNTDLTPKITQKLLS
;
A
#
# COMPACT_ATOMS: atom_id res chain seq x y z
N ILE A 1 -6.21 4.99 3.95
CA ILE A 1 -5.21 4.63 4.97
C ILE A 1 -4.08 5.65 4.92
N GLY A 2 -3.29 5.77 3.85
CA GLY A 2 -2.08 6.61 3.79
C GLY A 2 -2.26 8.05 4.27
N LYS A 3 -3.31 8.77 3.83
CA LYS A 3 -3.60 10.13 4.31
C LYS A 3 -3.82 10.17 5.82
N ALA A 4 -4.58 9.22 6.38
CA ALA A 4 -4.84 9.17 7.82
C ALA A 4 -3.56 8.85 8.61
N THR A 5 -2.71 7.97 8.08
CA THR A 5 -1.38 7.68 8.64
C THR A 5 -0.52 8.93 8.65
N ALA A 6 -0.43 9.65 7.54
CA ALA A 6 0.34 10.89 7.45
C ALA A 6 -0.11 11.93 8.49
N LEU A 7 -1.42 12.16 8.60
CA LEU A 7 -1.99 13.09 9.58
C LEU A 7 -1.72 12.65 11.03
N HIS A 8 -1.79 11.34 11.31
CA HIS A 8 -1.56 10.81 12.66
C HIS A 8 -0.09 10.95 13.07
N PHE A 9 0.86 10.60 12.19
CA PHE A 9 2.28 10.78 12.46
C PHE A 9 2.63 12.27 12.66
N ALA A 10 2.12 13.16 11.80
CA ALA A 10 2.36 14.60 11.93
C ALA A 10 1.80 15.18 13.26
N ALA A 11 0.62 14.71 13.70
CA ALA A 11 0.03 15.08 15.00
C ALA A 11 0.85 14.57 16.20
N ASN A 12 1.69 13.55 16.01
CA ASN A 12 2.63 13.03 16.99
C ASN A 12 4.07 13.55 16.77
N HIS A 13 4.21 14.73 16.18
CA HIS A 13 5.46 15.46 15.99
C HIS A 13 6.49 14.82 15.05
N TRP A 14 6.07 13.89 14.18
CA TRP A 14 6.93 13.38 13.12
C TRP A 14 6.97 14.34 11.94
N ASN A 15 8.11 14.47 11.31
CA ASN A 15 8.21 15.04 9.96
C ASN A 15 7.78 13.97 8.96
N VAL A 16 6.66 14.21 8.29
CA VAL A 16 6.06 13.24 7.37
C VAL A 16 6.32 13.64 5.93
N ILE A 17 6.92 12.73 5.20
CA ILE A 17 7.12 12.85 3.76
C ILE A 17 5.98 12.09 3.09
N ALA A 18 4.96 12.82 2.63
CA ALA A 18 3.80 12.25 1.96
C ALA A 18 4.02 12.24 0.44
N THR A 19 4.05 11.05 -0.14
CA THR A 19 4.26 10.88 -1.58
C THR A 19 2.97 10.52 -2.31
N MET A 20 2.80 11.02 -3.53
CA MET A 20 1.61 10.85 -4.36
C MET A 20 1.91 10.99 -5.84
N ILE A 21 1.05 10.45 -6.69
CA ILE A 21 1.21 10.54 -8.16
C ILE A 21 0.83 11.92 -8.71
N SER A 22 0.03 12.70 -7.98
CA SER A 22 -0.33 14.08 -8.32
C SER A 22 -0.42 14.91 -7.04
N LEU A 23 0.21 16.09 -7.03
CA LEU A 23 0.13 17.01 -5.90
C LEU A 23 -1.29 17.54 -5.64
N ASP A 24 -2.17 17.48 -6.65
CA ASP A 24 -3.58 17.83 -6.48
C ASP A 24 -4.32 16.88 -5.52
N GLU A 25 -3.91 15.62 -5.45
CA GLU A 25 -4.45 14.65 -4.50
C GLU A 25 -4.05 14.95 -3.05
N GLY A 26 -2.99 15.71 -2.86
CA GLY A 26 -2.43 16.09 -1.56
C GLY A 26 -2.77 17.50 -1.10
N LYS A 27 -3.65 18.24 -1.78
CA LYS A 27 -3.98 19.65 -1.41
C LYS A 27 -4.31 19.83 0.07
N ASP A 28 -5.03 18.89 0.66
CA ASP A 28 -5.40 18.93 2.08
C ASP A 28 -4.21 18.71 3.02
N LEU A 29 -3.10 18.15 2.52
CA LEU A 29 -1.89 17.85 3.28
C LEU A 29 -0.84 18.95 3.15
N GLN A 30 -0.79 19.65 2.01
CA GLN A 30 0.26 20.63 1.69
C GLN A 30 0.41 21.77 2.71
N ASN A 31 -0.69 22.12 3.41
CA ASN A 31 -0.69 23.20 4.41
C ASN A 31 -0.71 22.68 5.85
N LYS A 32 -0.44 21.40 6.06
CA LYS A 32 -0.38 20.83 7.41
C LYS A 32 1.03 20.92 7.99
N PRO A 33 1.16 21.32 9.25
CA PRO A 33 2.46 21.31 9.92
C PRO A 33 3.11 19.93 9.84
N ASN A 34 4.41 19.90 9.65
CA ASN A 34 5.23 18.68 9.60
C ASN A 34 4.86 17.70 8.47
N ILE A 35 4.13 18.14 7.43
CA ILE A 35 3.87 17.30 6.25
C ILE A 35 4.48 17.96 5.01
N HIS A 36 5.32 17.19 4.31
CA HIS A 36 6.02 17.58 3.10
C HIS A 36 5.57 16.67 1.94
N CYS A 37 5.00 17.26 0.90
CA CYS A 37 4.43 16.52 -0.23
C CYS A 37 5.41 16.41 -1.39
N TYR A 38 5.61 15.19 -1.91
CA TYR A 38 6.47 14.90 -3.05
C TYR A 38 5.75 14.07 -4.10
N LEU A 39 6.11 14.29 -5.37
CA LEU A 39 5.65 13.42 -6.45
C LEU A 39 6.44 12.11 -6.42
N LEU A 40 5.73 10.99 -6.45
CA LEU A 40 6.31 9.67 -6.59
C LEU A 40 5.28 8.70 -7.17
N ASP A 41 5.59 8.16 -8.35
CA ASP A 41 4.89 7.05 -8.96
C ASP A 41 5.69 5.76 -8.69
N VAL A 42 5.12 4.85 -7.92
CA VAL A 42 5.76 3.58 -7.54
C VAL A 42 6.01 2.66 -8.74
N THR A 43 5.36 2.89 -9.87
CA THR A 43 5.56 2.11 -11.10
C THR A 43 6.75 2.60 -11.92
N SER A 44 7.17 3.85 -11.74
CA SER A 44 8.27 4.50 -12.47
C SER A 44 9.56 4.51 -11.65
N THR A 45 10.58 3.81 -12.14
CA THR A 45 11.93 3.81 -11.53
C THR A 45 12.54 5.21 -11.51
N GLU A 46 12.33 5.99 -12.57
CA GLU A 46 12.81 7.38 -12.65
C GLU A 46 12.15 8.27 -11.61
N SER A 47 10.82 8.18 -11.47
CA SER A 47 10.07 8.93 -10.47
C SER A 47 10.54 8.60 -9.05
N ILE A 48 10.76 7.32 -8.75
CA ILE A 48 11.27 6.86 -7.45
C ILE A 48 12.66 7.44 -7.18
N GLN A 49 13.55 7.39 -8.17
CA GLN A 49 14.92 7.89 -8.01
C GLN A 49 14.93 9.41 -7.80
N THR A 50 14.20 10.17 -8.60
CA THR A 50 14.05 11.62 -8.48
C THR A 50 13.49 12.02 -7.11
N ALA A 51 12.42 11.35 -6.67
CA ALA A 51 11.84 11.59 -5.35
C ALA A 51 12.84 11.29 -4.23
N LYS A 52 13.52 10.13 -4.29
CA LYS A 52 14.53 9.74 -3.29
C LYS A 52 15.65 10.78 -3.19
N GLU A 53 16.23 11.22 -4.30
CA GLU A 53 17.33 12.19 -4.32
C GLU A 53 16.90 13.49 -3.65
N LYS A 54 15.74 14.01 -4.00
CA LYS A 54 15.19 15.22 -3.41
C LYS A 54 14.89 15.07 -1.91
N ILE A 55 14.30 13.95 -1.51
CA ILE A 55 14.00 13.66 -0.11
C ILE A 55 15.28 13.58 0.72
N VAL A 56 16.30 12.86 0.24
CA VAL A 56 17.59 12.73 0.95
C VAL A 56 18.35 14.07 1.02
N GLN A 57 18.17 14.93 0.02
CA GLN A 57 18.72 16.30 0.05
C GLN A 57 18.03 17.19 1.09
N ASP A 58 16.70 17.09 1.19
CA ASP A 58 15.90 17.95 2.07
C ASP A 58 15.89 17.47 3.53
N PHE A 59 16.10 16.16 3.76
CA PHE A 59 16.10 15.54 5.09
C PHE A 59 17.39 14.76 5.34
N LYS A 60 18.02 15.00 6.50
CA LYS A 60 19.29 14.37 6.87
C LYS A 60 19.15 12.89 7.19
N THR A 61 18.01 12.50 7.75
CA THR A 61 17.70 11.11 8.16
C THR A 61 16.27 10.76 7.80
N ILE A 62 16.05 9.48 7.52
CA ILE A 62 14.74 8.90 7.28
C ILE A 62 14.61 7.73 8.26
N ASP A 63 13.64 7.80 9.17
CA ASP A 63 13.49 6.79 10.23
C ASP A 63 12.59 5.63 9.77
N ALA A 64 11.56 5.93 8.97
CA ALA A 64 10.61 4.93 8.50
C ALA A 64 10.18 5.13 7.05
N LEU A 65 10.06 4.02 6.32
CA LEU A 65 9.45 3.94 4.99
C LEU A 65 8.14 3.14 5.10
N ILE A 66 7.02 3.75 4.69
CA ILE A 66 5.72 3.08 4.66
C ILE A 66 5.28 2.89 3.21
N ASN A 67 5.38 1.68 2.70
CA ASN A 67 4.88 1.29 1.38
C ASN A 67 3.36 1.09 1.46
N ASN A 68 2.60 2.15 1.17
CA ASN A 68 1.14 2.17 1.28
C ASN A 68 0.42 2.10 -0.06
N ALA A 69 1.05 2.50 -1.15
CA ALA A 69 0.43 2.50 -2.48
C ALA A 69 -0.15 1.12 -2.83
N GLY A 70 -1.37 1.10 -3.34
CA GLY A 70 -2.02 -0.15 -3.70
C GLY A 70 -3.40 0.06 -4.31
N ILE A 71 -3.72 -0.78 -5.27
CA ILE A 71 -5.00 -0.82 -5.98
C ILE A 71 -5.69 -2.17 -5.79
N GLY A 72 -6.98 -2.20 -6.01
CA GLY A 72 -7.78 -3.42 -5.96
C GLY A 72 -8.23 -3.88 -7.34
N TYR A 73 -8.24 -5.19 -7.55
CA TYR A 73 -8.82 -5.80 -8.75
C TYR A 73 -9.62 -7.03 -8.37
N ARG A 74 -10.84 -7.12 -8.87
CA ARG A 74 -11.78 -8.22 -8.63
C ARG A 74 -12.31 -8.75 -9.95
N SER A 75 -11.90 -9.96 -10.29
CA SER A 75 -12.24 -10.57 -11.57
C SER A 75 -12.14 -12.09 -11.50
N PHE A 76 -12.83 -12.76 -12.42
CA PHE A 76 -12.52 -14.15 -12.77
C PHE A 76 -11.22 -14.20 -13.55
N VAL A 77 -10.45 -15.28 -13.39
CA VAL A 77 -9.13 -15.39 -14.05
C VAL A 77 -9.28 -15.32 -15.56
N GLU A 78 -10.22 -16.08 -16.15
CA GLU A 78 -10.42 -16.13 -17.60
C GLU A 78 -10.98 -14.83 -18.20
N LEU A 79 -11.64 -13.99 -17.38
CA LEU A 79 -12.23 -12.73 -17.81
C LEU A 79 -11.34 -11.51 -17.51
N SER A 80 -10.13 -11.76 -17.04
CA SER A 80 -9.22 -10.70 -16.64
C SER A 80 -8.43 -10.20 -17.85
N GLU A 81 -8.38 -8.89 -17.98
CA GLU A 81 -7.56 -8.23 -18.99
C GLU A 81 -6.11 -8.12 -18.55
N ASP A 82 -5.18 -8.39 -19.45
CA ASP A 82 -3.73 -8.34 -19.19
C ASP A 82 -3.27 -6.96 -18.68
N THR A 83 -3.89 -5.89 -19.13
CA THR A 83 -3.64 -4.52 -18.67
C THR A 83 -3.93 -4.34 -17.18
N ASN A 84 -5.04 -4.90 -16.70
CA ASN A 84 -5.42 -4.86 -15.28
C ASN A 84 -4.53 -5.76 -14.43
N ILE A 85 -4.19 -6.96 -14.94
CA ILE A 85 -3.26 -7.89 -14.28
C ILE A 85 -1.90 -7.22 -14.13
N LYS A 86 -1.37 -6.64 -15.21
CA LYS A 86 -0.09 -5.93 -15.19
C LYS A 86 -0.11 -4.76 -14.21
N SER A 87 -1.16 -3.94 -14.24
CA SER A 87 -1.30 -2.78 -13.37
C SER A 87 -1.28 -3.16 -11.89
N ILE A 88 -2.04 -4.19 -11.47
CA ILE A 88 -2.08 -4.59 -10.06
C ILE A 88 -0.76 -5.18 -9.59
N VAL A 89 -0.03 -5.90 -10.43
CA VAL A 89 1.30 -6.43 -10.12
C VAL A 89 2.32 -5.30 -10.01
N GLU A 90 2.32 -4.37 -10.96
CA GLU A 90 3.23 -3.22 -10.97
C GLU A 90 3.06 -2.33 -9.72
N VAL A 91 1.82 -2.03 -9.34
CA VAL A 91 1.58 -1.15 -8.18
C VAL A 91 1.78 -1.89 -6.86
N ASN A 92 1.10 -3.04 -6.68
CA ASN A 92 0.97 -3.66 -5.36
C ASN A 92 2.22 -4.44 -4.93
N TRP A 93 2.99 -4.96 -5.87
CA TRP A 93 4.17 -5.76 -5.57
C TRP A 93 5.46 -5.14 -6.10
N LEU A 94 5.60 -4.94 -7.40
CA LEU A 94 6.82 -4.37 -7.96
C LEU A 94 7.08 -2.94 -7.47
N GLY A 95 6.03 -2.15 -7.19
CA GLY A 95 6.14 -0.85 -6.56
C GLY A 95 6.79 -0.94 -5.17
N VAL A 96 6.33 -1.86 -4.32
CA VAL A 96 6.95 -2.12 -3.01
C VAL A 96 8.42 -2.51 -3.16
N VAL A 97 8.73 -3.43 -4.10
CA VAL A 97 10.10 -3.87 -4.38
C VAL A 97 10.99 -2.70 -4.83
N LYS A 98 10.53 -1.92 -5.81
CA LYS A 98 11.29 -0.79 -6.39
C LYS A 98 11.59 0.28 -5.35
N VAL A 99 10.58 0.69 -4.57
CA VAL A 99 10.73 1.72 -3.53
C VAL A 99 11.63 1.21 -2.41
N SER A 100 11.43 0.00 -1.90
CA SER A 100 12.29 -0.58 -0.87
C SER A 100 13.75 -0.64 -1.33
N ARG A 101 14.03 -1.15 -2.53
CA ARG A 101 15.38 -1.18 -3.12
C ARG A 101 16.02 0.20 -3.21
N ALA A 102 15.25 1.24 -3.50
CA ALA A 102 15.79 2.59 -3.60
C ALA A 102 16.19 3.16 -2.23
N PHE A 103 15.46 2.84 -1.16
CA PHE A 103 15.69 3.41 0.17
C PHE A 103 16.57 2.54 1.11
N ILE A 104 16.68 1.23 0.87
CA ILE A 104 17.56 0.34 1.66
C ILE A 104 19.00 0.90 1.78
N PRO A 105 19.68 1.39 0.71
CA PRO A 105 21.02 1.96 0.85
C PRO A 105 21.07 3.17 1.81
N VAL A 106 20.00 3.97 1.89
CA VAL A 106 19.92 5.12 2.81
C VAL A 106 19.88 4.61 4.26
N PHE A 107 18.99 3.68 4.58
CA PHE A 107 18.89 3.08 5.91
C PHE A 107 20.17 2.34 6.31
N ARG A 108 20.79 1.60 5.37
CA ARG A 108 22.05 0.90 5.62
C ARG A 108 23.19 1.85 5.97
N MET A 109 23.30 2.99 5.27
CA MET A 109 24.30 4.01 5.60
C MET A 109 24.04 4.68 6.96
N GLN A 110 22.77 4.81 7.36
CA GLN A 110 22.37 5.34 8.66
C GLN A 110 22.58 4.31 9.79
N ASN A 111 22.68 3.02 9.46
CA ASN A 111 22.67 1.88 10.37
C ASN A 111 21.41 1.84 11.27
N HIS A 112 20.31 2.33 10.78
CA HIS A 112 18.98 2.21 11.39
C HIS A 112 17.89 2.50 10.37
N GLY A 113 16.69 1.99 10.62
CA GLY A 113 15.50 2.28 9.83
C GLY A 113 14.39 1.26 10.04
N GLN A 114 13.21 1.63 9.59
CA GLN A 114 12.05 0.74 9.61
C GLN A 114 11.36 0.74 8.25
N ILE A 115 11.06 -0.43 7.71
CA ILE A 115 10.28 -0.61 6.49
C ILE A 115 8.96 -1.27 6.86
N ILE A 116 7.86 -0.57 6.59
CA ILE A 116 6.50 -1.04 6.88
C ILE A 116 5.77 -1.23 5.55
N ASN A 117 5.42 -2.46 5.21
CA ASN A 117 4.70 -2.77 3.99
C ASN A 117 3.21 -2.98 4.29
N ILE A 118 2.36 -2.16 3.69
CA ILE A 118 0.92 -2.27 3.86
C ILE A 118 0.40 -3.46 3.04
N SER A 119 0.08 -4.51 3.78
CA SER A 119 -0.51 -5.73 3.27
C SER A 119 -2.04 -5.75 3.51
N SER A 120 -2.59 -6.91 3.60
CA SER A 120 -4.03 -7.15 3.80
C SER A 120 -4.22 -8.53 4.43
N ILE A 121 -5.39 -8.75 5.03
CA ILE A 121 -5.86 -10.13 5.33
C ILE A 121 -5.81 -11.01 4.08
N ALA A 122 -5.89 -10.42 2.88
CA ALA A 122 -5.72 -11.09 1.60
C ALA A 122 -4.31 -11.66 1.36
N GLY A 123 -3.32 -11.24 2.12
CA GLY A 123 -1.98 -11.85 2.16
C GLY A 123 -1.92 -13.15 2.97
N LEU A 124 -2.95 -13.45 3.76
CA LEU A 124 -3.01 -14.62 4.64
C LEU A 124 -4.10 -15.61 4.24
N VAL A 125 -5.21 -15.14 3.67
CA VAL A 125 -6.36 -15.97 3.29
C VAL A 125 -6.84 -15.63 1.88
N ASN A 126 -7.43 -16.62 1.20
CA ASN A 126 -7.94 -16.47 -0.16
C ASN A 126 -9.46 -16.37 -0.18
N LEU A 127 -9.96 -15.49 -1.07
CA LEU A 127 -11.38 -15.33 -1.35
C LEU A 127 -11.62 -15.41 -2.87
N PRO A 128 -12.79 -15.88 -3.31
CA PRO A 128 -13.15 -15.88 -4.72
C PRO A 128 -13.01 -14.49 -5.35
N LEU A 129 -12.69 -14.44 -6.64
CA LEU A 129 -12.53 -13.23 -7.46
C LEU A 129 -11.32 -12.35 -7.07
N GLY A 130 -10.53 -12.77 -6.10
CA GLY A 130 -9.39 -12.03 -5.60
C GLY A 130 -8.03 -12.55 -6.10
N SER A 131 -7.98 -13.45 -7.08
CA SER A 131 -6.77 -14.18 -7.47
C SER A 131 -5.54 -13.28 -7.62
N PHE A 132 -5.64 -12.21 -8.37
CA PHE A 132 -4.51 -11.30 -8.60
C PHE A 132 -4.20 -10.44 -7.37
N TYR A 133 -5.21 -9.86 -6.72
CA TYR A 133 -5.01 -9.03 -5.53
C TYR A 133 -4.39 -9.85 -4.38
N HIS A 134 -4.93 -11.04 -4.10
CA HIS A 134 -4.41 -11.92 -3.05
C HIS A 134 -2.97 -12.34 -3.36
N SER A 135 -2.68 -12.74 -4.61
CA SER A 135 -1.32 -13.11 -5.02
C SER A 135 -0.33 -11.97 -4.81
N THR A 136 -0.68 -10.72 -5.15
CA THR A 136 0.21 -9.59 -4.90
C THR A 136 0.44 -9.34 -3.41
N LYS A 137 -0.58 -9.51 -2.56
CA LYS A 137 -0.44 -9.32 -1.11
C LYS A 137 0.34 -10.46 -0.44
N GLN A 138 0.18 -11.70 -0.90
CA GLN A 138 1.01 -12.83 -0.47
C GLN A 138 2.47 -12.66 -0.90
N ALA A 139 2.71 -12.14 -2.10
CA ALA A 139 4.06 -11.81 -2.57
C ALA A 139 4.72 -10.73 -1.68
N VAL A 140 3.96 -9.72 -1.23
CA VAL A 140 4.45 -8.70 -0.29
C VAL A 140 4.79 -9.31 1.08
N GLU A 141 3.97 -10.25 1.60
CA GLU A 141 4.28 -10.95 2.87
C GLU A 141 5.61 -11.70 2.76
N SER A 142 5.74 -12.59 1.77
CA SER A 142 6.96 -13.37 1.57
C SER A 142 8.19 -12.50 1.31
N PHE A 143 8.06 -11.47 0.47
CA PHE A 143 9.14 -10.52 0.19
C PHE A 143 9.60 -9.79 1.46
N SER A 144 8.66 -9.36 2.30
CA SER A 144 8.96 -8.64 3.53
C SER A 144 9.69 -9.53 4.55
N GLU A 145 9.27 -10.77 4.68
CA GLU A 145 9.90 -11.74 5.58
C GLU A 145 11.33 -12.04 5.16
N CYS A 146 11.56 -12.33 3.87
CA CYS A 146 12.92 -12.55 3.35
C CYS A 146 13.81 -11.30 3.54
N MET A 147 13.29 -10.11 3.22
CA MET A 147 14.02 -8.85 3.37
C MET A 147 14.38 -8.56 4.84
N ALA A 148 13.54 -8.98 5.80
CA ALA A 148 13.84 -8.82 7.23
C ALA A 148 15.11 -9.58 7.64
N TYR A 149 15.30 -10.80 7.12
CA TYR A 149 16.55 -11.57 7.36
C TYR A 149 17.77 -10.90 6.73
N GLU A 150 17.63 -10.33 5.53
CA GLU A 150 18.72 -9.66 4.81
C GLU A 150 19.20 -8.38 5.50
N LEU A 151 18.33 -7.71 6.24
CA LEU A 151 18.56 -6.36 6.76
C LEU A 151 18.84 -6.29 8.28
N ILE A 152 18.77 -7.41 8.98
CA ILE A 152 18.90 -7.47 10.44
C ILE A 152 20.26 -6.94 10.94
N ASP A 153 21.33 -7.22 10.24
CA ASP A 153 22.68 -6.80 10.62
C ASP A 153 22.93 -5.30 10.44
N PHE A 154 22.00 -4.61 9.77
CA PHE A 154 22.05 -3.15 9.57
C PHE A 154 21.11 -2.38 10.49
N ASN A 155 20.56 -3.01 11.54
CA ASN A 155 19.54 -2.43 12.41
C ASN A 155 18.33 -1.87 11.66
N ILE A 156 17.94 -2.51 10.57
CA ILE A 156 16.77 -2.17 9.77
C ILE A 156 15.68 -3.20 10.06
N SER A 157 14.58 -2.77 10.66
CA SER A 157 13.42 -3.63 10.87
C SER A 157 12.49 -3.61 9.66
N VAL A 158 11.90 -4.76 9.37
CA VAL A 158 10.90 -4.89 8.30
C VAL A 158 9.67 -5.57 8.88
N CYS A 159 8.49 -4.99 8.62
CA CYS A 159 7.23 -5.61 9.01
C CYS A 159 6.14 -5.39 7.97
N THR A 160 5.12 -6.22 8.02
CA THR A 160 3.88 -6.07 7.27
C THR A 160 2.73 -5.69 8.19
N VAL A 161 1.76 -4.95 7.67
CA VAL A 161 0.53 -4.62 8.38
C VAL A 161 -0.65 -5.14 7.57
N GLN A 162 -1.32 -6.17 8.09
CA GLN A 162 -2.45 -6.83 7.45
C GLN A 162 -3.75 -6.14 7.84
N PHE A 163 -4.26 -5.28 6.97
CA PHE A 163 -5.58 -4.69 7.17
C PHE A 163 -6.70 -5.64 6.77
N GLY A 164 -7.74 -5.69 7.61
CA GLY A 164 -9.02 -6.26 7.26
C GLY A 164 -9.87 -5.28 6.43
N ASN A 165 -11.19 -5.48 6.41
CA ASN A 165 -12.11 -4.55 5.75
C ASN A 165 -12.17 -3.23 6.55
N ALA A 166 -11.47 -2.20 6.06
CA ALA A 166 -11.59 -0.85 6.59
C ALA A 166 -12.57 -0.02 5.75
N ALA A 167 -13.34 0.84 6.39
CA ALA A 167 -14.22 1.79 5.72
C ALA A 167 -13.37 2.90 5.09
N THR A 168 -12.95 2.69 3.86
CA THR A 168 -12.15 3.62 3.05
C THR A 168 -12.67 3.64 1.62
N ASN A 169 -12.22 4.60 0.83
CA ASN A 169 -12.54 4.66 -0.61
C ASN A 169 -11.91 3.51 -1.42
N PHE A 170 -11.14 2.61 -0.79
CA PHE A 170 -10.51 1.49 -1.50
C PHE A 170 -11.54 0.59 -2.20
N GLN A 171 -12.64 0.24 -1.51
CA GLN A 171 -13.65 -0.65 -2.09
C GLN A 171 -14.42 -0.02 -3.27
N SER A 172 -14.62 1.28 -3.28
CA SER A 172 -15.24 2.00 -4.41
C SER A 172 -14.31 2.09 -5.61
N ASN A 173 -13.00 2.06 -5.38
CA ASN A 173 -11.96 2.17 -6.42
C ASN A 173 -11.44 0.81 -6.91
N VAL A 174 -12.04 -0.32 -6.45
CA VAL A 174 -11.68 -1.65 -6.95
C VAL A 174 -12.18 -1.80 -8.38
N THR A 175 -11.25 -2.02 -9.31
CA THR A 175 -11.60 -2.39 -10.69
C THR A 175 -12.27 -3.76 -10.70
N LYS A 176 -13.37 -3.90 -11.44
CA LYS A 176 -14.16 -5.14 -11.55
C LYS A 176 -14.31 -5.53 -12.99
N SER A 177 -14.36 -6.84 -13.26
CA SER A 177 -14.81 -7.33 -14.57
C SER A 177 -16.23 -6.87 -14.85
N PRO A 178 -16.56 -6.61 -16.12
CA PRO A 178 -17.94 -6.43 -16.57
C PRO A 178 -18.76 -7.71 -16.34
N THR A 179 -20.07 -7.62 -16.54
CA THR A 179 -20.97 -8.79 -16.56
C THR A 179 -20.47 -9.79 -17.62
N SER A 180 -20.36 -11.05 -17.24
CA SER A 180 -19.74 -12.08 -18.08
C SER A 180 -20.69 -12.68 -19.12
N GLY A 181 -22.00 -12.61 -18.85
CA GLY A 181 -23.01 -13.37 -19.58
C GLY A 181 -23.07 -14.86 -19.21
N ILE A 182 -22.19 -15.30 -18.29
CA ILE A 182 -22.15 -16.67 -17.76
C ILE A 182 -22.89 -16.67 -16.40
N ALA A 183 -24.08 -17.26 -16.37
CA ALA A 183 -24.99 -17.16 -15.22
C ALA A 183 -24.35 -17.56 -13.87
N SER A 184 -23.49 -18.61 -13.84
CA SER A 184 -22.77 -19.03 -12.64
C SER A 184 -21.74 -18.02 -12.17
N TYR A 185 -21.03 -17.35 -13.07
CA TYR A 185 -20.06 -16.30 -12.75
C TYR A 185 -20.77 -15.04 -12.25
N ASP A 186 -21.82 -14.63 -12.90
CA ASP A 186 -22.57 -13.44 -12.50
C ASP A 186 -23.24 -13.63 -11.14
N ALA A 187 -23.75 -14.82 -10.84
CA ALA A 187 -24.30 -15.17 -9.54
C ALA A 187 -23.22 -15.14 -8.43
N LEU A 188 -22.02 -15.67 -8.69
CA LEU A 188 -20.91 -15.65 -7.73
C LEU A 188 -20.41 -14.22 -7.50
N MET A 189 -20.24 -13.42 -8.55
CA MET A 189 -19.84 -12.02 -8.44
C MET A 189 -20.80 -11.22 -7.57
N LYS A 190 -22.11 -11.38 -7.77
CA LYS A 190 -23.14 -10.74 -6.95
C LYS A 190 -23.02 -11.16 -5.50
N LYS A 191 -22.95 -12.46 -5.21
CA LYS A 191 -22.82 -13.00 -3.85
C LYS A 191 -21.60 -12.45 -3.11
N VAL A 192 -20.43 -12.43 -3.76
CA VAL A 192 -19.19 -11.92 -3.16
C VAL A 192 -19.29 -10.42 -2.90
N THR A 193 -19.83 -9.67 -3.86
CA THR A 193 -20.03 -8.22 -3.75
C THR A 193 -20.94 -7.90 -2.56
N ASP A 194 -22.08 -8.57 -2.42
CA ASP A 194 -23.05 -8.36 -1.35
C ASP A 194 -22.45 -8.66 0.04
N ILE A 195 -21.65 -9.73 0.16
CA ILE A 195 -20.96 -10.08 1.41
C ILE A 195 -19.94 -8.99 1.80
N LEU A 196 -19.15 -8.51 0.85
CA LEU A 196 -18.15 -7.49 1.11
C LEU A 196 -18.79 -6.15 1.51
N HIS A 197 -19.86 -5.74 0.83
CA HIS A 197 -20.61 -4.52 1.18
C HIS A 197 -21.15 -4.60 2.61
N LYS A 198 -21.79 -5.72 3.01
CA LYS A 198 -22.31 -5.93 4.36
C LYS A 198 -21.20 -5.88 5.42
N LYS A 199 -20.01 -6.44 5.14
CA LYS A 199 -18.88 -6.41 6.08
C LYS A 199 -18.26 -5.02 6.21
N THR A 200 -18.16 -4.27 5.12
CA THR A 200 -17.60 -2.90 5.13
C THR A 200 -18.52 -1.94 5.87
N ALA A 201 -19.84 -2.04 5.71
CA ALA A 201 -20.83 -1.20 6.41
C ALA A 201 -20.81 -1.38 7.94
N LYS A 202 -20.39 -2.55 8.45
CA LYS A 202 -20.28 -2.84 9.89
C LYS A 202 -18.98 -2.35 10.54
N ASN A 203 -17.95 -2.06 9.75
CA ASN A 203 -16.62 -1.64 10.22
C ASN A 203 -16.44 -0.13 10.01
N THR A 204 -17.35 0.66 10.57
CA THR A 204 -17.23 2.12 10.56
C THR A 204 -16.07 2.56 11.45
N ASP A 205 -15.12 3.28 10.85
CA ASP A 205 -14.10 4.09 11.51
C ASP A 205 -13.02 3.36 12.34
N LEU A 206 -12.33 2.41 11.74
CA LEU A 206 -11.12 1.81 12.33
C LEU A 206 -9.83 2.60 12.01
N THR A 207 -9.89 3.61 11.15
CA THR A 207 -8.72 4.33 10.65
C THR A 207 -7.84 4.92 11.78
N PRO A 208 -8.38 5.57 12.82
CA PRO A 208 -7.57 6.07 13.94
C PRO A 208 -6.89 4.96 14.75
N LYS A 209 -7.60 3.85 15.02
CA LYS A 209 -7.04 2.70 15.76
C LYS A 209 -5.95 1.97 14.98
N ILE A 210 -6.09 1.94 13.66
CA ILE A 210 -5.12 1.32 12.74
C ILE A 210 -3.83 2.13 12.72
N THR A 211 -3.92 3.46 12.58
CA THR A 211 -2.75 4.34 12.55
C THR A 211 -2.02 4.37 13.89
N GLN A 212 -2.72 4.24 15.01
CA GLN A 212 -2.12 4.16 16.34
C GLN A 212 -1.21 2.92 16.51
N LYS A 213 -1.59 1.77 15.90
CA LYS A 213 -0.75 0.56 15.92
C LYS A 213 0.55 0.67 15.12
N LEU A 214 0.67 1.63 14.21
CA LEU A 214 1.91 1.87 13.45
C LEU A 214 2.95 2.64 14.27
N LEU A 215 2.55 3.26 15.38
CA LEU A 215 3.45 4.02 16.29
C LEU A 215 3.88 3.21 17.52
N SER A 216 3.25 2.09 17.80
CA SER A 216 3.58 1.18 18.91
C SER A 216 4.54 0.08 18.47
#